data_47a02ec80c93283e1a654f3c414b1b50
#
_entry.id   47a02ec80c93283e1a654f3c414b1b50
#
_cell.length_a   1.000
_cell.length_b   1.000
_cell.length_c   1.000
_cell.angle_alpha   90.00
_cell.angle_beta   90.00
_cell.angle_gamma   90.00
#
_symmetry.space_group_name_H-M   'P 1'
#
loop_
_entity.id
_entity.type
_entity.pdbx_description
1 polymer ?
#
loop_
_entity_poly.entity_id
_entity_poly.type
_entity_poly.pdbx_seq_one_letter_code
_entity_poly.pdbx_strand_id
1 'polypeptide(L)'
;ENILLPRLLQKSGYATAHYGKWHLSNNMIPDSPLPAEYGYDDYGAFNCAGEQMPVHEDSENAISFIEKSTAAGKPFFINVWLHEPHTPFHTVPKYRWRFRDLEETDNIYASVLSHADDRVGEILDALDRLKLSDNTLVIFSSDNGPARASRPAKLELQHDTATGAGFGIAAAKGITGGRKGYKASLFEGGIGVPFLAR
;
A
#
# COMPACT_ATOMS: atom_id res chain seq x y z
N GLU A 1 9.52 -19.45 -19.03
CA GLU A 1 9.63 -18.93 -17.66
C GLU A 1 9.53 -17.41 -17.72
N ASN A 2 8.58 -16.82 -17.02
CA ASN A 2 8.39 -15.37 -17.00
C ASN A 2 9.53 -14.72 -16.20
N ILE A 3 10.14 -13.70 -16.79
CA ILE A 3 11.18 -12.90 -16.12
C ILE A 3 10.50 -11.90 -15.19
N LEU A 4 10.74 -12.03 -13.87
CA LEU A 4 10.23 -11.14 -12.86
C LEU A 4 11.29 -10.10 -12.46
N LEU A 5 10.90 -8.84 -12.34
CA LEU A 5 11.82 -7.76 -12.00
C LEU A 5 12.61 -8.01 -10.72
N PRO A 6 11.99 -8.45 -9.60
CA PRO A 6 12.76 -8.71 -8.38
C PRO A 6 13.87 -9.76 -8.60
N ARG A 7 13.59 -10.84 -9.34
CA ARG A 7 14.58 -11.87 -9.66
C ARG A 7 15.75 -11.36 -10.52
N LEU A 8 15.48 -10.44 -11.44
CA LEU A 8 16.53 -9.80 -12.24
C LEU A 8 17.43 -8.93 -11.36
N LEU A 9 16.83 -8.16 -10.47
CA LEU A 9 17.55 -7.30 -9.56
C LEU A 9 18.38 -8.10 -8.54
N GLN A 10 17.85 -9.20 -8.00
CA GLN A 10 18.63 -10.13 -7.17
C GLN A 10 19.89 -10.63 -7.90
N LYS A 11 19.73 -11.06 -9.16
CA LYS A 11 20.87 -11.50 -9.99
C LYS A 11 21.91 -10.40 -10.24
N SER A 12 21.47 -9.14 -10.13
CA SER A 12 22.32 -7.94 -10.25
C SER A 12 22.87 -7.46 -8.91
N GLY A 13 22.68 -8.22 -7.83
CA GLY A 13 23.24 -7.93 -6.50
C GLY A 13 22.36 -7.05 -5.62
N TYR A 14 21.14 -6.72 -6.04
CA TYR A 14 20.20 -5.98 -5.20
C TYR A 14 19.64 -6.87 -4.08
N ALA A 15 19.43 -6.28 -2.91
CA ALA A 15 18.50 -6.80 -1.92
C ALA A 15 17.08 -6.42 -2.32
N THR A 16 16.14 -7.35 -2.19
CA THR A 16 14.76 -7.14 -2.67
C THR A 16 13.74 -7.39 -1.59
N ALA A 17 12.75 -6.50 -1.45
CA ALA A 17 11.70 -6.67 -0.47
C ALA A 17 10.31 -6.26 -0.98
N HIS A 18 9.28 -6.83 -0.33
CA HIS A 18 7.89 -6.45 -0.51
C HIS A 18 7.20 -6.29 0.83
N TYR A 19 6.55 -5.14 1.05
CA TYR A 19 5.78 -4.90 2.26
C TYR A 19 4.39 -4.37 1.93
N GLY A 20 3.39 -4.93 2.62
CA GLY A 20 1.99 -4.52 2.47
C GLY A 20 1.15 -5.53 1.69
N LYS A 21 0.16 -5.02 0.96
CA LYS A 21 -0.81 -5.84 0.25
C LYS A 21 -0.14 -6.72 -0.81
N TRP A 22 -0.50 -8.02 -0.79
CA TRP A 22 -0.07 -8.98 -1.80
C TRP A 22 -1.20 -9.35 -2.71
N HIS A 23 -1.79 -9.26 -3.47
CA HIS A 23 -2.97 -9.67 -4.23
C HIS A 23 -2.62 -10.32 -5.60
N LEU A 24 -1.40 -10.87 -5.73
CA LEU A 24 -1.03 -11.73 -6.87
C LEU A 24 -1.49 -13.19 -6.64
N SER A 25 -1.74 -13.54 -5.42
CA SER A 25 -2.50 -14.68 -4.92
C SER A 25 -3.45 -14.15 -3.85
N ASN A 26 -4.15 -15.00 -3.14
CA ASN A 26 -4.91 -14.59 -1.96
C ASN A 26 -4.85 -15.66 -0.87
N ASN A 27 -5.13 -15.25 0.36
CA ASN A 27 -5.10 -16.10 1.54
C ASN A 27 -6.14 -17.25 1.54
N MET A 28 -7.05 -17.25 0.59
CA MET A 28 -8.07 -18.30 0.44
C MET A 28 -7.65 -19.43 -0.52
N ILE A 29 -6.53 -19.27 -1.23
CA ILE A 29 -6.01 -20.28 -2.16
C ILE A 29 -4.87 -21.04 -1.47
N PRO A 30 -5.09 -22.29 -1.05
CA PRO A 30 -4.02 -23.11 -0.49
C PRO A 30 -2.86 -23.24 -1.48
N ASP A 31 -1.64 -23.31 -0.93
CA ASP A 31 -0.40 -23.53 -1.70
C ASP A 31 -0.11 -22.47 -2.79
N SER A 32 -0.74 -21.28 -2.71
CA SER A 32 -0.39 -20.21 -3.62
C SER A 32 1.00 -19.65 -3.32
N PRO A 33 1.79 -19.30 -4.36
CA PRO A 33 3.16 -18.84 -4.18
C PRO A 33 3.26 -17.61 -3.30
N LEU A 34 4.23 -17.61 -2.39
CA LEU A 34 4.55 -16.49 -1.51
C LEU A 34 5.47 -15.46 -2.19
N PRO A 35 5.58 -14.23 -1.68
CA PRO A 35 6.47 -13.22 -2.26
C PRO A 35 7.91 -13.69 -2.50
N ALA A 36 8.46 -14.53 -1.63
CA ALA A 36 9.80 -15.10 -1.82
C ALA A 36 9.94 -15.87 -3.14
N GLU A 37 8.90 -16.57 -3.58
CA GLU A 37 8.90 -17.30 -4.85
C GLU A 37 8.88 -16.37 -6.08
N TYR A 38 8.57 -15.09 -5.89
CA TYR A 38 8.64 -14.06 -6.92
C TYR A 38 9.98 -13.32 -6.95
N GLY A 39 10.89 -13.64 -6.02
CA GLY A 39 12.23 -13.06 -5.98
C GLY A 39 12.36 -11.91 -5.00
N TYR A 40 11.64 -11.95 -3.89
CA TYR A 40 11.86 -11.07 -2.77
C TYR A 40 12.65 -11.78 -1.68
N ASP A 41 13.76 -11.19 -1.23
CA ASP A 41 14.63 -11.73 -0.17
C ASP A 41 13.96 -11.60 1.21
N ASP A 42 13.16 -10.54 1.38
CA ASP A 42 12.42 -10.26 2.60
C ASP A 42 11.00 -9.80 2.26
N TYR A 43 10.04 -10.10 3.11
CA TYR A 43 8.68 -9.61 2.94
C TYR A 43 7.86 -9.64 4.22
N GLY A 44 6.95 -8.69 4.33
CA GLY A 44 5.81 -8.71 5.24
C GLY A 44 4.57 -8.40 4.41
N ALA A 45 3.66 -9.37 4.31
CA ALA A 45 2.53 -9.21 3.41
C ALA A 45 1.21 -9.58 4.08
N PHE A 46 0.14 -8.99 3.61
CA PHE A 46 -1.22 -9.41 3.93
C PHE A 46 -1.99 -9.71 2.64
N ASN A 47 -3.11 -10.43 2.76
CA ASN A 47 -3.88 -10.95 1.63
C ASN A 47 -3.08 -11.94 0.76
N CYS A 48 -2.21 -12.73 1.39
CA CYS A 48 -1.46 -13.85 0.80
C CYS A 48 -1.66 -15.11 1.63
N ALA A 49 -1.17 -16.25 1.21
CA ALA A 49 -1.09 -17.44 2.05
C ALA A 49 -0.10 -17.23 3.20
N GLY A 50 -0.29 -17.93 4.31
CA GLY A 50 0.59 -17.87 5.47
C GLY A 50 0.23 -16.77 6.48
N GLU A 51 1.21 -16.37 7.26
CA GLU A 51 1.06 -15.34 8.28
C GLU A 51 0.83 -13.97 7.65
N GLN A 52 -0.15 -13.25 8.17
CA GLN A 52 -0.50 -11.93 7.69
C GLN A 52 0.29 -10.87 8.46
N MET A 53 0.98 -9.98 7.73
CA MET A 53 1.55 -8.78 8.34
C MET A 53 0.41 -7.86 8.79
N PRO A 54 0.47 -7.28 10.00
CA PRO A 54 -0.48 -6.25 10.40
C PRO A 54 -0.46 -5.06 9.43
N VAL A 55 -1.64 -4.52 9.13
CA VAL A 55 -1.73 -3.25 8.39
C VAL A 55 -1.03 -2.14 9.19
N HIS A 56 -0.43 -1.20 8.49
CA HIS A 56 0.33 -0.08 9.05
C HIS A 56 1.78 -0.38 9.48
N GLU A 57 2.26 -1.62 9.34
CA GLU A 57 3.67 -1.96 9.62
C GLU A 57 4.57 -1.90 8.36
N ASP A 58 4.00 -1.60 7.21
CA ASP A 58 4.70 -1.58 5.93
C ASP A 58 5.82 -0.53 5.85
N SER A 59 5.61 0.69 6.36
CA SER A 59 6.64 1.73 6.37
C SER A 59 7.80 1.41 7.32
N GLU A 60 7.52 0.93 8.52
CA GLU A 60 8.55 0.55 9.50
C GLU A 60 9.42 -0.60 8.98
N ASN A 61 8.80 -1.61 8.39
CA ASN A 61 9.51 -2.74 7.78
C ASN A 61 10.35 -2.29 6.58
N ALA A 62 9.82 -1.41 5.71
CA ALA A 62 10.57 -0.86 4.59
C ALA A 62 11.79 -0.06 5.06
N ILE A 63 11.64 0.80 6.08
CA ILE A 63 12.74 1.58 6.66
C ILE A 63 13.80 0.65 7.26
N SER A 64 13.39 -0.36 8.04
CA SER A 64 14.31 -1.35 8.60
C SER A 64 15.10 -2.08 7.51
N PHE A 65 14.45 -2.45 6.41
CA PHE A 65 15.12 -3.10 5.28
C PHE A 65 16.11 -2.17 4.55
N ILE A 66 15.75 -0.90 4.35
CA ILE A 66 16.64 0.13 3.80
C ILE A 66 17.90 0.25 4.64
N GLU A 67 17.75 0.38 5.97
CA GLU A 67 18.86 0.50 6.91
C GLU A 67 19.78 -0.72 6.88
N LYS A 68 19.23 -1.93 6.91
CA LYS A 68 19.98 -3.19 6.82
C LYS A 68 20.73 -3.32 5.50
N SER A 69 20.08 -3.00 4.39
CA SER A 69 20.69 -3.09 3.06
C SER A 69 21.83 -2.08 2.91
N THR A 70 21.62 -0.85 3.39
CA THR A 70 22.64 0.22 3.39
C THR A 70 23.84 -0.18 4.23
N ALA A 71 23.63 -0.69 5.44
CA ALA A 71 24.71 -1.17 6.33
C ALA A 71 25.51 -2.31 5.71
N ALA A 72 24.85 -3.16 4.89
CA ALA A 72 25.48 -4.23 4.15
C ALA A 72 26.17 -3.78 2.83
N GLY A 73 26.09 -2.50 2.48
CA GLY A 73 26.62 -1.97 1.22
C GLY A 73 25.93 -2.51 -0.03
N LYS A 74 24.67 -2.93 0.08
CA LYS A 74 23.89 -3.48 -1.04
C LYS A 74 22.90 -2.45 -1.57
N PRO A 75 22.75 -2.31 -2.89
CA PRO A 75 21.62 -1.63 -3.46
C PRO A 75 20.33 -2.39 -3.14
N PHE A 76 19.20 -1.70 -3.09
CA PHE A 76 17.92 -2.30 -2.73
C PHE A 76 16.82 -1.97 -3.73
N PHE A 77 15.83 -2.86 -3.77
CA PHE A 77 14.57 -2.69 -4.46
C PHE A 77 13.43 -3.06 -3.53
N ILE A 78 12.48 -2.17 -3.32
CA ILE A 78 11.36 -2.38 -2.40
C ILE A 78 10.06 -2.02 -3.09
N ASN A 79 9.06 -2.89 -2.98
CA ASN A 79 7.66 -2.54 -3.21
C ASN A 79 6.99 -2.31 -1.86
N VAL A 80 6.41 -1.13 -1.67
CA VAL A 80 5.55 -0.82 -0.52
C VAL A 80 4.13 -0.60 -1.03
N TRP A 81 3.26 -1.58 -0.82
CA TRP A 81 1.89 -1.55 -1.30
C TRP A 81 0.94 -1.35 -0.12
N LEU A 82 0.70 -0.08 0.19
CA LEU A 82 -0.16 0.32 1.30
C LEU A 82 -1.57 -0.25 1.14
N HIS A 83 -2.22 -0.56 2.28
CA HIS A 83 -3.64 -0.93 2.27
C HIS A 83 -4.53 0.24 1.90
N GLU A 84 -4.21 1.43 2.39
CA GLU A 84 -5.02 2.63 2.19
C GLU A 84 -4.92 3.18 0.75
N PRO A 85 -6.01 3.69 0.23
CA PRO A 85 -7.34 3.85 0.84
C PRO A 85 -8.30 2.71 0.46
N HIS A 86 -7.96 1.46 0.69
CA HIS A 86 -8.84 0.30 0.47
C HIS A 86 -9.68 -0.01 1.73
N THR A 87 -10.86 -0.58 1.51
CA THR A 87 -11.69 -1.12 2.62
C THR A 87 -11.13 -2.46 3.11
N PRO A 88 -11.33 -2.81 4.41
CA PRO A 88 -11.88 -1.95 5.47
C PRO A 88 -10.97 -0.77 5.81
N PHE A 89 -11.52 0.41 6.10
CA PHE A 89 -10.73 1.57 6.47
C PHE A 89 -10.29 1.47 7.93
N HIS A 90 -8.99 1.33 8.15
CA HIS A 90 -8.37 1.24 9.48
C HIS A 90 -7.96 2.64 9.93
N THR A 91 -8.75 3.25 10.81
CA THR A 91 -8.48 4.60 11.29
C THR A 91 -7.60 4.60 12.53
N VAL A 92 -6.77 5.62 12.65
CA VAL A 92 -5.97 5.89 13.84
C VAL A 92 -6.52 7.12 14.56
N PRO A 93 -6.68 7.10 15.91
CA PRO A 93 -7.31 8.18 16.66
C PRO A 93 -6.74 9.58 16.43
N LYS A 94 -5.41 9.68 16.31
CA LYS A 94 -4.68 10.94 16.01
C LYS A 94 -5.23 11.62 14.75
N TYR A 95 -5.46 10.86 13.68
CA TYR A 95 -5.93 11.41 12.41
C TYR A 95 -7.44 11.66 12.44
N ARG A 96 -8.21 10.83 13.12
CA ARG A 96 -9.64 11.09 13.37
C ARG A 96 -9.84 12.42 14.10
N TRP A 97 -9.03 12.72 15.09
CA TRP A 97 -9.02 13.99 15.80
C TRP A 97 -8.66 15.18 14.90
N ARG A 98 -7.69 15.01 14.00
CA ARG A 98 -7.28 16.06 13.05
C ARG A 98 -8.44 16.56 12.17
N PHE A 99 -9.35 15.66 11.81
CA PHE A 99 -10.47 15.94 10.92
C PHE A 99 -11.84 15.93 11.64
N ARG A 100 -11.87 16.12 12.95
CA ARG A 100 -13.07 16.02 13.79
C ARG A 100 -14.24 16.94 13.40
N ASP A 101 -13.97 17.98 12.64
CA ASP A 101 -14.99 18.95 12.19
C ASP A 101 -15.65 18.54 10.85
N LEU A 102 -15.20 17.44 10.23
CA LEU A 102 -15.84 16.88 9.05
C LEU A 102 -16.96 15.91 9.41
N GLU A 103 -17.89 15.71 8.48
CA GLU A 103 -18.87 14.63 8.56
C GLU A 103 -18.16 13.28 8.73
N GLU A 104 -18.79 12.32 9.41
CA GLU A 104 -18.14 11.09 9.86
C GLU A 104 -17.47 10.31 8.71
N THR A 105 -18.15 10.16 7.58
CA THR A 105 -17.59 9.43 6.43
C THR A 105 -16.41 10.16 5.79
N ASP A 106 -16.44 11.48 5.72
CA ASP A 106 -15.35 12.31 5.22
C ASP A 106 -14.16 12.30 6.18
N ASN A 107 -14.46 12.36 7.50
CA ASN A 107 -13.45 12.23 8.55
C ASN A 107 -12.71 10.88 8.47
N ILE A 108 -13.42 9.77 8.29
CA ILE A 108 -12.81 8.43 8.13
C ILE A 108 -11.87 8.44 6.92
N TYR A 109 -12.35 8.87 5.77
CA TYR A 109 -11.56 8.84 4.53
C TYR A 109 -10.33 9.75 4.58
N ALA A 110 -10.51 11.00 5.04
CA ALA A 110 -9.41 11.93 5.24
C ALA A 110 -8.37 11.42 6.25
N SER A 111 -8.84 10.74 7.31
CA SER A 111 -7.97 10.14 8.33
C SER A 111 -7.04 9.08 7.76
N VAL A 112 -7.57 8.13 6.98
CA VAL A 112 -6.75 7.04 6.42
C VAL A 112 -5.80 7.56 5.36
N LEU A 113 -6.22 8.51 4.52
CA LEU A 113 -5.33 9.14 3.54
C LEU A 113 -4.19 9.90 4.21
N SER A 114 -4.49 10.69 5.25
CA SER A 114 -3.47 11.44 5.98
C SER A 114 -2.49 10.51 6.71
N HIS A 115 -2.95 9.38 7.20
CA HIS A 115 -2.08 8.36 7.79
C HIS A 115 -1.17 7.71 6.74
N ALA A 116 -1.71 7.36 5.57
CA ALA A 116 -0.90 6.81 4.47
C ALA A 116 0.16 7.83 3.99
N ASP A 117 -0.21 9.10 3.88
CA ASP A 117 0.70 10.18 3.49
C ASP A 117 1.87 10.34 4.49
N ASP A 118 1.57 10.34 5.80
CA ASP A 118 2.60 10.40 6.85
C ASP A 118 3.56 9.20 6.74
N ARG A 119 3.08 7.98 6.46
CA ARG A 119 3.94 6.79 6.29
C ARG A 119 4.82 6.85 5.04
N VAL A 120 4.32 7.39 3.94
CA VAL A 120 5.16 7.70 2.78
C VAL A 120 6.24 8.72 3.17
N GLY A 121 5.86 9.76 3.92
CA GLY A 121 6.79 10.75 4.46
C GLY A 121 7.90 10.12 5.30
N GLU A 122 7.58 9.19 6.19
CA GLU A 122 8.57 8.47 7.03
C GLU A 122 9.63 7.74 6.19
N ILE A 123 9.22 7.11 5.08
CA ILE A 123 10.17 6.45 4.17
C ILE A 123 11.06 7.47 3.48
N LEU A 124 10.50 8.59 3.00
CA LEU A 124 11.27 9.66 2.37
C LEU A 124 12.26 10.30 3.35
N ASP A 125 11.83 10.57 4.57
CA ASP A 125 12.68 11.10 5.64
C ASP A 125 13.82 10.12 6.00
N ALA A 126 13.57 8.82 5.95
CA ALA A 126 14.61 7.81 6.15
C ALA A 126 15.65 7.83 5.03
N LEU A 127 15.23 7.98 3.77
CA LEU A 127 16.15 8.14 2.64
C LEU A 127 17.01 9.40 2.78
N ASP A 128 16.42 10.52 3.17
CA ASP A 128 17.14 11.79 3.39
C ASP A 128 18.13 11.67 4.57
N ARG A 129 17.70 11.09 5.68
CA ARG A 129 18.55 10.85 6.87
C ARG A 129 19.74 9.95 6.57
N LEU A 130 19.55 8.94 5.74
CA LEU A 130 20.59 8.01 5.31
C LEU A 130 21.43 8.55 4.12
N LYS A 131 21.13 9.74 3.61
CA LYS A 131 21.77 10.36 2.43
C LYS A 131 21.67 9.51 1.16
N LEU A 132 20.53 8.89 0.97
CA LEU A 132 20.25 8.01 -0.18
C LEU A 132 19.40 8.68 -1.25
N SER A 133 18.80 9.84 -0.98
CA SER A 133 17.80 10.48 -1.84
C SER A 133 18.32 10.80 -3.24
N ASP A 134 19.59 11.17 -3.39
CA ASP A 134 20.20 11.46 -4.69
C ASP A 134 20.55 10.21 -5.52
N ASN A 135 20.45 9.02 -4.91
CA ASN A 135 20.80 7.75 -5.54
C ASN A 135 19.67 6.70 -5.40
N THR A 136 18.45 7.16 -5.17
CA THR A 136 17.27 6.28 -5.06
C THR A 136 16.16 6.80 -5.95
N LEU A 137 15.75 6.01 -6.93
CA LEU A 137 14.54 6.28 -7.69
C LEU A 137 13.31 5.91 -6.84
N VAL A 138 12.52 6.91 -6.50
CA VAL A 138 11.24 6.73 -5.82
C VAL A 138 10.12 6.91 -6.83
N ILE A 139 9.23 5.91 -6.92
CA ILE A 139 8.03 5.96 -7.76
C ILE A 139 6.81 5.84 -6.85
N PHE A 140 5.90 6.80 -6.96
CA PHE A 140 4.60 6.78 -6.29
C PHE A 140 3.49 6.71 -7.32
N SER A 141 2.59 5.74 -7.15
CA SER A 141 1.44 5.56 -8.03
C SER A 141 0.30 4.86 -7.27
N SER A 142 -0.80 4.62 -7.95
CA SER A 142 -1.91 3.78 -7.47
C SER A 142 -2.15 2.63 -8.46
N ASP A 143 -2.75 1.55 -7.98
CA ASP A 143 -3.07 0.37 -8.80
C ASP A 143 -4.31 0.58 -9.68
N ASN A 144 -5.24 1.43 -9.25
CA ASN A 144 -6.47 1.77 -9.98
C ASN A 144 -7.07 3.09 -9.50
N GLY A 145 -8.04 3.57 -10.24
CA GLY A 145 -8.84 4.71 -9.85
C GLY A 145 -9.71 4.45 -8.62
N PRO A 146 -10.35 5.49 -8.06
CA PRO A 146 -11.08 5.41 -6.81
C PRO A 146 -12.26 4.45 -6.88
N ALA A 147 -12.50 3.75 -5.78
CA ALA A 147 -13.75 3.03 -5.54
C ALA A 147 -14.83 3.97 -5.01
N ARG A 148 -16.08 3.63 -5.23
CA ARG A 148 -17.22 4.27 -4.57
C ARG A 148 -18.30 3.25 -4.24
N ALA A 149 -19.15 3.56 -3.30
CA ALA A 149 -20.36 2.79 -3.09
C ALA A 149 -21.25 2.84 -4.35
N SER A 150 -21.64 1.70 -4.88
CA SER A 150 -22.54 1.59 -6.03
C SER A 150 -23.99 1.96 -5.68
N ARG A 151 -24.33 1.97 -4.39
CA ARG A 151 -25.62 2.35 -3.81
C ARG A 151 -25.37 3.09 -2.50
N PRO A 152 -26.32 3.93 -2.01
CA PRO A 152 -26.25 4.46 -0.66
C PRO A 152 -26.06 3.30 0.32
N ALA A 153 -24.95 3.32 1.05
CA ALA A 153 -24.62 2.32 2.04
C ALA A 153 -24.61 2.97 3.42
N LYS A 154 -25.06 2.23 4.43
CA LYS A 154 -24.86 2.64 5.81
C LYS A 154 -23.39 2.51 6.18
N LEU A 155 -22.94 3.39 7.06
CA LEU A 155 -21.61 3.25 7.64
C LEU A 155 -21.63 2.09 8.65
N GLU A 156 -20.95 1.02 8.31
CA GLU A 156 -20.87 -0.19 9.12
C GLU A 156 -19.41 -0.64 9.19
N LEU A 157 -19.07 -1.38 10.24
CA LEU A 157 -17.80 -2.09 10.29
C LEU A 157 -17.85 -3.30 9.36
N GLN A 158 -16.80 -3.48 8.62
CA GLN A 158 -16.51 -4.68 7.82
C GLN A 158 -15.35 -5.43 8.46
N HIS A 159 -15.36 -6.74 8.36
CA HIS A 159 -14.27 -7.58 8.79
C HIS A 159 -13.65 -8.26 7.57
N ASP A 160 -12.35 -8.11 7.45
CA ASP A 160 -11.56 -8.80 6.45
C ASP A 160 -10.60 -9.78 7.14
N THR A 161 -10.47 -10.99 6.61
CA THR A 161 -9.66 -12.04 7.24
C THR A 161 -8.16 -11.74 7.20
N ALA A 162 -7.72 -10.93 6.26
CA ALA A 162 -6.32 -10.55 6.11
C ALA A 162 -5.95 -9.29 6.88
N THR A 163 -6.89 -8.35 7.04
CA THR A 163 -6.60 -7.02 7.58
C THR A 163 -7.41 -6.67 8.85
N GLY A 164 -8.37 -7.51 9.23
CA GLY A 164 -9.20 -7.30 10.43
C GLY A 164 -10.39 -6.38 10.21
N ALA A 165 -10.90 -5.79 11.28
CA ALA A 165 -12.09 -4.95 11.27
C ALA A 165 -11.75 -3.49 10.96
N GLY A 166 -12.59 -2.85 10.13
CA GLY A 166 -12.49 -1.43 9.80
C GLY A 166 -13.79 -0.90 9.20
N PHE A 167 -13.84 0.37 8.83
CA PHE A 167 -15.04 0.97 8.24
C PHE A 167 -15.22 0.55 6.78
N GLY A 168 -16.48 0.34 6.40
CA GLY A 168 -16.83 -0.14 5.07
C GLY A 168 -16.90 0.94 3.99
N ILE A 169 -17.34 0.50 2.82
CA ILE A 169 -17.35 1.27 1.56
C ILE A 169 -18.14 2.58 1.60
N ALA A 170 -19.08 2.75 2.56
CA ALA A 170 -19.83 4.00 2.72
C ALA A 170 -18.91 5.21 2.99
N ALA A 171 -17.72 4.98 3.56
CA ALA A 171 -16.73 6.02 3.79
C ALA A 171 -15.79 6.27 2.58
N ALA A 172 -15.94 5.57 1.47
CA ALA A 172 -15.13 5.80 0.27
C ALA A 172 -15.54 7.11 -0.42
N LYS A 173 -14.63 8.09 -0.43
CA LYS A 173 -14.87 9.46 -0.92
C LYS A 173 -13.98 9.83 -2.12
N GLY A 174 -13.29 8.86 -2.70
CA GLY A 174 -12.46 9.10 -3.88
C GLY A 174 -13.27 9.64 -5.06
N ILE A 175 -12.71 10.63 -5.75
CA ILE A 175 -13.31 11.25 -6.93
C ILE A 175 -12.40 11.08 -8.15
N THR A 176 -12.99 10.98 -9.33
CA THR A 176 -12.28 10.75 -10.59
C THR A 176 -11.89 12.05 -11.30
N GLY A 177 -12.16 13.21 -10.70
CA GLY A 177 -11.90 14.50 -11.34
C GLY A 177 -12.70 14.72 -12.64
N GLY A 178 -13.92 14.20 -12.70
CA GLY A 178 -14.79 14.30 -13.89
C GLY A 178 -14.54 13.22 -14.95
N ARG A 179 -13.55 12.34 -14.76
CA ARG A 179 -13.32 11.21 -15.67
C ARG A 179 -14.44 10.17 -15.55
N LYS A 180 -14.83 9.57 -16.67
CA LYS A 180 -15.84 8.53 -16.71
C LYS A 180 -15.35 7.26 -16.01
N GLY A 181 -16.21 6.61 -15.24
CA GLY A 181 -15.92 5.33 -14.56
C GLY A 181 -15.26 5.50 -13.21
N TYR A 182 -15.00 4.37 -12.57
CA TYR A 182 -14.39 4.20 -11.25
C TYR A 182 -13.66 2.86 -11.24
N LYS A 183 -13.03 2.48 -10.11
CA LYS A 183 -12.45 1.15 -9.92
C LYS A 183 -13.35 0.05 -10.52
N ALA A 184 -12.75 -0.95 -11.15
CA ALA A 184 -13.39 -2.04 -11.88
C ALA A 184 -14.02 -1.64 -13.24
N SER A 185 -13.73 -0.45 -13.77
CA SER A 185 -14.08 -0.08 -15.14
C SER A 185 -12.83 0.18 -15.99
N LEU A 186 -12.94 -0.04 -17.30
CA LEU A 186 -11.89 0.24 -18.27
C LEU A 186 -11.88 1.70 -18.76
N PHE A 187 -12.71 2.56 -18.18
CA PHE A 187 -12.71 3.98 -18.47
C PHE A 187 -11.64 4.72 -17.67
N GLU A 188 -11.31 5.95 -18.10
CA GLU A 188 -10.27 6.79 -17.50
C GLU A 188 -10.40 6.97 -15.98
N GLY A 189 -11.61 7.01 -15.44
CA GLY A 189 -11.84 7.10 -14.00
C GLY A 189 -11.50 5.81 -13.24
N GLY A 190 -11.36 4.67 -13.93
CA GLY A 190 -10.98 3.40 -13.35
C GLY A 190 -9.48 3.07 -13.50
N ILE A 191 -8.85 3.57 -14.58
CA ILE A 191 -7.46 3.25 -14.92
C ILE A 191 -6.51 4.45 -14.86
N GLY A 192 -7.03 5.68 -14.87
CA GLY A 192 -6.23 6.91 -14.77
C GLY A 192 -5.77 7.13 -13.32
N VAL A 193 -4.49 6.89 -13.06
CA VAL A 193 -3.88 7.01 -11.72
C VAL A 193 -2.80 8.09 -11.71
N PRO A 194 -2.48 8.69 -10.55
CA PRO A 194 -1.32 9.55 -10.43
C PRO A 194 -0.02 8.76 -10.66
N PHE A 195 0.98 9.44 -11.21
CA PHE A 195 2.32 8.90 -11.32
C PHE A 195 3.32 10.01 -11.00
N LEU A 196 4.09 9.81 -9.95
CA LEU A 196 5.14 10.72 -9.51
C LEU A 196 6.45 9.94 -9.45
N ALA A 197 7.55 10.57 -9.88
CA ALA A 197 8.88 10.01 -9.78
C ALA A 197 9.86 11.09 -9.30
N ARG A 198 10.74 10.70 -8.42
CA ARG A 198 11.86 11.52 -7.90
C ARG A 198 13.17 10.77 -8.08
#